data_4c13af27fbd61b90a031d1003c6c7af4
#
_entry.id   4c13af27fbd61b90a031d1003c6c7af4
#
_cell.length_a   1.000
_cell.length_b   1.000
_cell.length_c   1.000
_cell.angle_alpha   90.00
_cell.angle_beta   90.00
_cell.angle_gamma   90.00
#
_symmetry.space_group_name_H-M   'P 1'
#
loop_
_entity.id
_entity.type
_entity.pdbx_description
1 polymer ?
#
loop_
_entity_poly.entity_id
_entity_poly.type
_entity_poly.pdbx_seq_one_letter_code
_entity_poly.pdbx_strand_id
1 'polypeptide(L)'
;MAELEASAPADVLAGGGRSPFRRLDHVGIAVWDADRWIPYYRDVLGFPLVGDEQAEEPGTRLVYFDAGNAFLQLVEPVREGIDLRDWLTVHGEGIHHFCLAVDDLADAVRLRPEDEEAPIFRAGRRRNACFLTGAPDGIRIEVTETHPSR
;
A
#
# COMPACT_ATOMS: atom_id res chain seq x y z
N MET A 1 3.85 10.14 -11.23
CA MET A 1 3.94 8.73 -10.75
C MET A 1 5.18 8.04 -11.28
N ALA A 2 5.52 8.27 -12.55
CA ALA A 2 6.72 7.66 -13.15
C ALA A 2 8.01 8.12 -12.47
N GLU A 3 8.05 9.37 -12.05
CA GLU A 3 9.23 9.96 -11.41
C GLU A 3 9.59 9.26 -10.10
N LEU A 4 8.58 8.84 -9.33
CA LEU A 4 8.82 8.13 -8.09
C LEU A 4 9.46 6.75 -8.37
N GLU A 5 9.00 6.09 -9.41
CA GLU A 5 9.56 4.80 -9.79
C GLU A 5 11.01 4.93 -10.23
N ALA A 6 11.32 5.99 -10.95
CA ALA A 6 12.69 6.24 -11.42
C ALA A 6 13.65 6.55 -10.28
N SER A 7 13.16 7.11 -9.18
CA SER A 7 13.99 7.46 -8.03
C SER A 7 14.07 6.33 -6.99
N ALA A 8 13.31 5.26 -7.15
CA ALA A 8 13.29 4.17 -6.18
C ALA A 8 14.63 3.42 -6.17
N PRO A 9 15.15 3.08 -4.99
CA PRO A 9 16.43 2.37 -4.89
C PRO A 9 16.27 0.88 -5.15
N ALA A 10 15.72 0.52 -6.33
CA ALA A 10 15.45 -0.87 -6.68
C ALA A 10 16.70 -1.74 -6.63
N ASP A 11 17.83 -1.16 -6.99
CA ASP A 11 19.10 -1.89 -7.03
C ASP A 11 19.56 -2.35 -5.66
N VAL A 12 19.17 -1.65 -4.60
CA VAL A 12 19.54 -2.04 -3.25
C VAL A 12 18.96 -3.40 -2.88
N LEU A 13 17.69 -3.62 -3.20
CA LEU A 13 17.05 -4.91 -2.94
C LEU A 13 17.43 -5.97 -4.00
N ALA A 14 17.45 -5.57 -5.26
CA ALA A 14 17.80 -6.47 -6.35
C ALA A 14 19.24 -6.95 -6.26
N GLY A 15 20.15 -6.14 -5.76
CA GLY A 15 21.54 -6.49 -5.59
C GLY A 15 21.78 -7.63 -4.62
N GLY A 16 20.86 -7.89 -3.72
CA GLY A 16 20.92 -9.04 -2.83
C GLY A 16 20.66 -10.37 -3.51
N GLY A 17 20.19 -10.34 -4.77
CA GLY A 17 20.02 -11.50 -5.64
C GLY A 17 18.96 -12.51 -5.25
N ARG A 18 18.30 -12.33 -4.10
CA ARG A 18 17.35 -13.31 -3.55
C ARG A 18 15.99 -12.75 -3.22
N SER A 19 15.91 -11.46 -2.93
CA SER A 19 14.64 -10.83 -2.62
C SER A 19 13.90 -10.48 -3.91
N PRO A 20 12.63 -10.84 -4.05
CA PRO A 20 11.82 -10.39 -5.17
C PRO A 20 11.37 -8.95 -5.02
N PHE A 21 11.51 -8.38 -3.84
CA PHE A 21 10.99 -7.05 -3.52
C PHE A 21 11.93 -5.98 -4.06
N ARG A 22 11.34 -5.00 -4.76
CA ARG A 22 12.10 -3.91 -5.40
C ARG A 22 12.26 -2.71 -4.47
N ARG A 23 11.19 -2.35 -3.77
CA ARG A 23 11.18 -1.14 -2.96
C ARG A 23 9.98 -1.10 -2.03
N LEU A 24 10.04 -0.16 -1.10
CA LEU A 24 8.86 0.26 -0.37
C LEU A 24 7.98 1.08 -1.34
N ASP A 25 6.75 0.64 -1.57
CA ASP A 25 5.83 1.37 -2.44
C ASP A 25 5.11 2.48 -1.68
N HIS A 26 4.50 2.14 -0.56
CA HIS A 26 3.79 3.13 0.24
C HIS A 26 3.65 2.69 1.70
N VAL A 27 3.29 3.66 2.53
CA VAL A 27 2.83 3.45 3.90
C VAL A 27 1.35 3.81 3.93
N GLY A 28 0.51 2.89 4.36
CA GLY A 28 -0.93 3.07 4.48
C GLY A 28 -1.30 3.58 5.88
N ILE A 29 -2.00 4.69 5.93
CA ILE A 29 -2.44 5.34 7.15
C ILE A 29 -3.96 5.30 7.17
N ALA A 30 -4.54 4.58 8.12
CA ALA A 30 -5.97 4.46 8.26
C ALA A 30 -6.55 5.70 8.92
N VAL A 31 -7.58 6.28 8.33
CA VAL A 31 -8.26 7.48 8.81
C VAL A 31 -9.76 7.30 8.66
N TRP A 32 -10.53 7.98 9.53
CA TRP A 32 -11.98 8.00 9.41
C TRP A 32 -12.44 8.91 8.28
N ASP A 33 -11.74 10.03 8.07
CA ASP A 33 -12.09 11.06 7.09
C ASP A 33 -10.82 11.63 6.47
N ALA A 34 -10.52 11.24 5.26
CA ALA A 34 -9.32 11.68 4.56
C ALA A 34 -9.32 13.20 4.32
N ASP A 35 -10.49 13.80 4.03
CA ASP A 35 -10.58 15.23 3.77
C ASP A 35 -10.07 16.06 4.95
N ARG A 36 -10.22 15.55 6.16
CA ARG A 36 -9.72 16.22 7.36
C ARG A 36 -8.19 16.32 7.37
N TRP A 37 -7.51 15.32 6.82
CA TRP A 37 -6.05 15.19 6.93
C TRP A 37 -5.28 15.53 5.66
N ILE A 38 -5.96 15.62 4.51
CA ILE A 38 -5.32 16.03 3.24
C ILE A 38 -4.57 17.35 3.39
N PRO A 39 -5.14 18.41 4.00
CA PRO A 39 -4.40 19.66 4.13
C PRO A 39 -3.11 19.55 4.92
N TYR A 40 -3.05 18.65 5.88
CA TYR A 40 -1.83 18.46 6.65
C TYR A 40 -0.69 17.93 5.77
N TYR A 41 -0.95 16.86 5.03
CA TYR A 41 0.09 16.23 4.20
C TYR A 41 0.45 17.08 2.99
N ARG A 42 -0.54 17.68 2.37
CA ARG A 42 -0.32 18.50 1.16
C ARG A 42 0.23 19.88 1.50
N ASP A 43 -0.37 20.58 2.45
CA ASP A 43 -0.09 22.00 2.66
C ASP A 43 0.94 22.22 3.76
N VAL A 44 0.90 21.46 4.85
CA VAL A 44 1.86 21.59 5.96
C VAL A 44 3.15 20.86 5.65
N LEU A 45 3.08 19.58 5.24
CA LEU A 45 4.28 18.80 4.90
C LEU A 45 4.77 19.06 3.47
N GLY A 46 3.90 19.60 2.61
CA GLY A 46 4.28 19.97 1.25
C GLY A 46 4.34 18.84 0.25
N PHE A 47 3.75 17.68 0.55
CA PHE A 47 3.76 16.55 -0.36
C PHE A 47 2.68 16.70 -1.44
N PRO A 48 3.03 16.62 -2.73
CA PRO A 48 2.03 16.68 -3.79
C PRO A 48 0.99 15.56 -3.64
N LEU A 49 -0.29 15.93 -3.76
CA LEU A 49 -1.36 14.95 -3.86
C LEU A 49 -1.37 14.44 -5.30
N VAL A 50 -1.14 13.14 -5.48
CA VAL A 50 -0.98 12.54 -6.80
C VAL A 50 -2.06 11.52 -7.16
N GLY A 51 -2.95 11.20 -6.24
CA GLY A 51 -4.05 10.29 -6.52
C GLY A 51 -5.14 10.38 -5.45
N ASP A 52 -6.38 10.17 -5.88
CA ASP A 52 -7.55 10.12 -5.00
C ASP A 52 -8.58 9.24 -5.72
N GLU A 53 -8.77 8.02 -5.23
CA GLU A 53 -9.62 7.05 -5.90
C GLU A 53 -10.40 6.21 -4.91
N GLN A 54 -11.47 5.58 -5.39
CA GLN A 54 -12.23 4.62 -4.58
C GLN A 54 -12.02 3.22 -5.11
N ALA A 55 -11.74 2.30 -4.20
CA ALA A 55 -11.72 0.87 -4.48
C ALA A 55 -13.03 0.27 -3.97
N GLU A 56 -13.89 -0.18 -4.87
CA GLU A 56 -15.19 -0.75 -4.48
C GLU A 56 -15.04 -2.00 -3.64
N GLU A 57 -14.03 -2.77 -3.92
CA GLU A 57 -13.61 -3.88 -3.08
C GLU A 57 -12.25 -3.55 -2.47
N PRO A 58 -12.12 -3.44 -1.17
CA PRO A 58 -13.12 -3.72 -0.11
C PRO A 58 -14.09 -2.58 0.24
N GLY A 59 -14.01 -1.42 -0.38
CA GLY A 59 -14.85 -0.26 -0.05
C GLY A 59 -14.06 0.81 0.69
N THR A 60 -12.99 1.28 0.05
CA THR A 60 -12.08 2.26 0.62
C THR A 60 -11.84 3.40 -0.35
N ARG A 61 -11.56 4.57 0.20
CA ARG A 61 -11.00 5.68 -0.55
C ARG A 61 -9.50 5.72 -0.27
N LEU A 62 -8.73 5.84 -1.33
CA LEU A 62 -7.27 5.83 -1.29
C LEU A 62 -6.75 7.17 -1.79
N VAL A 63 -6.04 7.89 -0.94
CA VAL A 63 -5.46 9.18 -1.29
C VAL A 63 -3.95 9.07 -1.21
N TYR A 64 -3.25 9.41 -2.28
CA TYR A 64 -1.80 9.24 -2.39
C TYR A 64 -1.09 10.58 -2.41
N PHE A 65 -0.01 10.66 -1.61
CA PHE A 65 0.93 11.78 -1.63
C PHE A 65 2.31 11.27 -2.02
N ASP A 66 2.98 12.03 -2.86
CA ASP A 66 4.35 11.69 -3.29
C ASP A 66 5.35 12.23 -2.27
N ALA A 67 6.00 11.32 -1.54
CA ALA A 67 7.03 11.68 -0.57
C ALA A 67 8.45 11.58 -1.18
N GLY A 68 8.56 11.38 -2.49
CA GLY A 68 9.82 11.33 -3.22
C GLY A 68 10.36 9.92 -3.39
N ASN A 69 10.53 9.20 -2.30
CA ASN A 69 11.06 7.83 -2.32
C ASN A 69 9.99 6.76 -2.09
N ALA A 70 8.79 7.15 -1.70
CA ALA A 70 7.65 6.27 -1.50
C ALA A 70 6.38 7.14 -1.48
N PHE A 71 5.21 6.50 -1.51
CA PHE A 71 3.95 7.20 -1.32
C PHE A 71 3.53 7.13 0.14
N LEU A 72 2.86 8.18 0.61
CA LEU A 72 1.99 8.09 1.79
C LEU A 72 0.57 7.91 1.28
N GLN A 73 -0.16 6.96 1.84
CA GLN A 73 -1.51 6.65 1.41
C GLN A 73 -2.45 6.80 2.58
N LEU A 74 -3.47 7.67 2.46
CA LEU A 74 -4.57 7.67 3.40
C LEU A 74 -5.59 6.63 2.95
N VAL A 75 -6.06 5.81 3.87
CA VAL A 75 -7.05 4.78 3.60
C VAL A 75 -8.27 5.06 4.47
N GLU A 76 -9.38 5.38 3.81
CA GLU A 76 -10.63 5.74 4.47
C GLU A 76 -11.70 4.70 4.15
N PRO A 77 -12.42 4.16 5.16
CA PRO A 77 -13.55 3.26 4.87
C PRO A 77 -14.73 4.08 4.36
N VAL A 78 -15.31 3.67 3.22
CA VAL A 78 -16.43 4.40 2.61
C VAL A 78 -17.77 3.69 2.77
N ARG A 79 -17.80 2.54 3.44
CA ARG A 79 -19.04 1.83 3.75
C ARG A 79 -18.92 1.03 5.05
N GLU A 80 -20.07 0.58 5.54
CA GLU A 80 -20.13 -0.26 6.74
C GLU A 80 -19.70 -1.70 6.43
N GLY A 81 -19.35 -2.44 7.49
CA GLY A 81 -19.12 -3.88 7.40
C GLY A 81 -17.79 -4.31 6.80
N ILE A 82 -16.82 -3.42 6.70
CA ILE A 82 -15.50 -3.74 6.18
C ILE A 82 -14.47 -3.81 7.30
N ASP A 83 -13.44 -4.63 7.10
CA ASP A 83 -12.40 -4.88 8.10
C ASP A 83 -11.68 -3.61 8.56
N LEU A 84 -11.50 -2.65 7.66
CA LEU A 84 -10.85 -1.39 8.00
C LEU A 84 -11.59 -0.61 9.09
N ARG A 85 -12.93 -0.65 9.06
CA ARG A 85 -13.71 0.02 10.11
C ARG A 85 -13.50 -0.65 11.46
N ASP A 86 -13.44 -1.96 11.49
CA ASP A 86 -13.17 -2.72 12.70
C ASP A 86 -11.77 -2.40 13.24
N TRP A 87 -10.79 -2.35 12.34
CA TRP A 87 -9.43 -1.98 12.72
C TRP A 87 -9.37 -0.59 13.34
N LEU A 88 -10.01 0.40 12.68
CA LEU A 88 -10.06 1.78 13.20
C LEU A 88 -10.76 1.86 14.55
N THR A 89 -11.81 1.09 14.74
CA THR A 89 -12.55 1.07 16.01
C THR A 89 -11.66 0.57 17.14
N VAL A 90 -10.83 -0.43 16.87
CA VAL A 90 -9.95 -1.05 17.89
C VAL A 90 -8.70 -0.20 18.12
N HIS A 91 -8.06 0.29 17.06
CA HIS A 91 -6.74 0.92 17.13
C HIS A 91 -6.76 2.44 17.06
N GLY A 92 -7.84 3.04 16.53
CA GLY A 92 -7.86 4.46 16.19
C GLY A 92 -7.12 4.74 14.89
N GLU A 93 -7.03 6.00 14.52
CA GLU A 93 -6.30 6.41 13.31
C GLU A 93 -4.79 6.19 13.50
N GLY A 94 -4.12 5.75 12.46
CA GLY A 94 -2.68 5.51 12.51
C GLY A 94 -2.19 4.65 11.36
N ILE A 95 -0.91 4.29 11.40
CA ILE A 95 -0.29 3.45 10.38
C ILE A 95 -0.94 2.07 10.44
N HIS A 96 -1.50 1.67 9.30
CA HIS A 96 -2.21 0.40 9.14
C HIS A 96 -1.33 -0.68 8.52
N HIS A 97 -0.56 -0.30 7.52
CA HIS A 97 0.31 -1.24 6.80
C HIS A 97 1.41 -0.48 6.07
N PHE A 98 2.40 -1.21 5.64
CA PHE A 98 3.28 -0.74 4.57
C PHE A 98 3.23 -1.74 3.41
N CYS A 99 3.57 -1.26 2.23
CA CYS A 99 3.45 -2.03 1.01
C CYS A 99 4.80 -2.13 0.30
N LEU A 100 5.17 -3.35 -0.07
CA LEU A 100 6.37 -3.62 -0.84
C LEU A 100 5.98 -3.89 -2.31
N ALA A 101 6.82 -3.44 -3.23
CA ALA A 101 6.57 -3.63 -4.66
C ALA A 101 7.40 -4.78 -5.22
N VAL A 102 6.77 -5.58 -6.09
CA VAL A 102 7.40 -6.69 -6.83
C VAL A 102 7.06 -6.55 -8.31
N ASP A 103 7.88 -7.15 -9.17
CA ASP A 103 7.58 -7.16 -10.61
C ASP A 103 6.45 -8.11 -10.94
N ASP A 104 6.45 -9.29 -10.33
CA ASP A 104 5.41 -10.30 -10.53
C ASP A 104 4.96 -10.82 -9.17
N LEU A 105 3.70 -10.59 -8.85
CA LEU A 105 3.13 -10.98 -7.56
C LEU A 105 3.20 -12.50 -7.34
N ALA A 106 3.04 -13.28 -8.39
CA ALA A 106 3.13 -14.73 -8.30
C ALA A 106 4.52 -15.19 -7.85
N ASP A 107 5.58 -14.52 -8.27
CA ASP A 107 6.93 -14.86 -7.86
C ASP A 107 7.17 -14.57 -6.38
N ALA A 108 6.62 -13.48 -5.88
CA ALA A 108 6.72 -13.14 -4.46
C ALA A 108 6.00 -14.19 -3.59
N VAL A 109 4.80 -14.57 -3.98
CA VAL A 109 4.01 -15.57 -3.24
C VAL A 109 4.72 -16.92 -3.25
N ARG A 110 5.33 -17.31 -4.37
CA ARG A 110 6.06 -18.57 -4.47
C ARG A 110 7.26 -18.68 -3.53
N LEU A 111 7.90 -17.58 -3.23
CA LEU A 111 9.03 -17.56 -2.30
C LEU A 111 8.61 -17.64 -0.84
N ARG A 112 7.34 -17.49 -0.57
CA ARG A 112 6.77 -17.51 0.76
C ARG A 112 5.62 -18.53 0.77
N PRO A 113 5.93 -19.83 0.90
CA PRO A 113 4.89 -20.88 0.83
C PRO A 113 3.71 -20.65 1.75
N GLU A 114 3.92 -20.05 2.90
CA GLU A 114 2.86 -19.74 3.84
C GLU A 114 1.87 -18.70 3.30
N ASP A 115 2.23 -17.99 2.26
CA ASP A 115 1.41 -16.95 1.65
C ASP A 115 0.77 -17.40 0.33
N GLU A 116 1.00 -18.64 -0.12
CA GLU A 116 0.51 -19.11 -1.42
C GLU A 116 -0.99 -18.95 -1.58
N GLU A 117 -1.74 -19.08 -0.52
CA GLU A 117 -3.19 -18.98 -0.55
C GLU A 117 -3.70 -17.59 -0.16
N ALA A 118 -2.80 -16.63 0.05
CA ALA A 118 -3.21 -15.27 0.38
C ALA A 118 -4.07 -14.71 -0.76
N PRO A 119 -5.27 -14.17 -0.45
CA PRO A 119 -6.15 -13.64 -1.49
C PRO A 119 -5.50 -12.50 -2.25
N ILE A 120 -5.55 -12.59 -3.58
CA ILE A 120 -5.11 -11.51 -4.46
C ILE A 120 -6.32 -10.64 -4.77
N PHE A 121 -6.17 -9.34 -4.59
CA PHE A 121 -7.26 -8.39 -4.83
C PHE A 121 -6.77 -7.23 -5.71
N ARG A 122 -7.72 -6.50 -6.28
CA ARG A 122 -7.41 -5.29 -7.05
C ARG A 122 -7.24 -4.14 -6.07
N ALA A 123 -6.02 -3.69 -5.93
CA ALA A 123 -5.68 -2.57 -5.07
C ALA A 123 -5.74 -1.24 -5.83
N GLY A 124 -5.25 -0.18 -5.21
CA GLY A 124 -5.18 1.14 -5.83
C GLY A 124 -4.26 1.18 -7.04
N ARG A 125 -4.44 2.19 -7.87
CA ARG A 125 -3.65 2.43 -9.09
C ARG A 125 -3.74 1.27 -10.07
N ARG A 126 -4.85 0.51 -10.04
CA ARG A 126 -5.12 -0.63 -10.93
C ARG A 126 -4.07 -1.75 -10.82
N ARG A 127 -3.48 -1.93 -9.64
CA ARG A 127 -2.48 -2.98 -9.40
C ARG A 127 -3.08 -4.11 -8.59
N ASN A 128 -2.62 -5.32 -8.84
CA ASN A 128 -2.96 -6.45 -7.99
C ASN A 128 -2.09 -6.43 -6.73
N ALA A 129 -2.64 -6.91 -5.64
CA ALA A 129 -1.96 -6.94 -4.35
C ALA A 129 -2.43 -8.11 -3.51
N CYS A 130 -1.66 -8.42 -2.49
CA CYS A 130 -2.07 -9.34 -1.44
C CYS A 130 -1.42 -8.93 -0.12
N PHE A 131 -1.99 -9.40 0.99
CA PHE A 131 -1.33 -9.28 2.29
C PHE A 131 -0.57 -10.56 2.60
N LEU A 132 0.62 -10.43 3.17
CA LEU A 132 1.42 -11.59 3.58
C LEU A 132 0.85 -12.17 4.86
N THR A 133 0.61 -13.49 4.87
CA THR A 133 0.02 -14.18 6.02
C THR A 133 1.04 -14.53 7.09
N GLY A 134 2.31 -14.64 6.75
CA GLY A 134 3.38 -14.99 7.66
C GLY A 134 4.12 -13.80 8.26
N ALA A 135 3.55 -12.60 8.19
CA ALA A 135 4.19 -11.40 8.72
C ALA A 135 4.32 -11.48 10.26
N PRO A 136 5.34 -10.83 10.84
CA PRO A 136 5.47 -10.78 12.29
C PRO A 136 4.25 -10.16 12.96
N ASP A 137 3.99 -10.57 14.19
CA ASP A 137 2.86 -10.08 14.98
C ASP A 137 2.89 -8.54 15.06
N GLY A 138 1.73 -7.93 14.82
CA GLY A 138 1.59 -6.48 14.86
C GLY A 138 2.05 -5.75 13.60
N ILE A 139 2.58 -6.46 12.62
CA ILE A 139 3.03 -5.89 11.35
C ILE A 139 2.13 -6.40 10.23
N ARG A 140 1.56 -5.46 9.47
CA ARG A 140 0.75 -5.80 8.29
C ARG A 140 1.51 -5.38 7.05
N ILE A 141 1.86 -6.35 6.21
CA ILE A 141 2.65 -6.14 5.01
C ILE A 141 1.79 -6.46 3.79
N GLU A 142 1.61 -5.46 2.93
CA GLU A 142 0.98 -5.63 1.63
C GLU A 142 2.08 -5.78 0.57
N VAL A 143 1.80 -6.54 -0.48
CA VAL A 143 2.68 -6.66 -1.64
C VAL A 143 1.88 -6.26 -2.87
N THR A 144 2.42 -5.39 -3.70
CA THR A 144 1.79 -4.94 -4.94
C THR A 144 2.75 -5.04 -6.12
N GLU A 145 2.21 -5.03 -7.32
CA GLU A 145 3.03 -5.05 -8.53
C GLU A 145 3.60 -3.66 -8.83
N THR A 146 4.78 -3.61 -9.45
CA THR A 146 5.44 -2.34 -9.79
C THR A 146 4.72 -1.58 -10.89
N HIS A 147 3.83 -2.25 -11.64
CA HIS A 147 3.10 -1.66 -12.76
C HIS A 147 1.64 -2.09 -12.73
N PRO A 148 0.74 -1.33 -13.37
CA PRO A 148 -0.68 -1.68 -13.40
C PRO A 148 -0.92 -3.02 -14.10
N SER A 149 -1.87 -3.78 -13.56
CA SER A 149 -2.34 -5.02 -14.22
C SER A 149 -3.23 -4.67 -15.41
N ARG A 150 -3.19 -5.52 -16.42
CA ARG A 150 -4.03 -5.37 -17.61
C ARG A 150 -5.47 -5.77 -17.36
#